data_25f30bd12c35be116f120c9d4a16b05c
#
_entry.id   25f30bd12c35be116f120c9d4a16b05c
#
_cell.length_a   1.000
_cell.length_b   1.000
_cell.length_c   1.000
_cell.angle_alpha   90.00
_cell.angle_beta   90.00
_cell.angle_gamma   90.00
#
_symmetry.space_group_name_H-M   'P 1'
#
loop_
_entity.id
_entity.type
_entity.pdbx_description
1 polymer ?
#
loop_
_entity_poly.entity_id
_entity_poly.type
_entity_poly.pdbx_seq_one_letter_code
_entity_poly.pdbx_strand_id
1 'polypeptide(L)'
;EQRRRELEILDRSDYYKLMMIRQYKATGRKIWPVLECRAATALTTVKTFLDSTDEEYDYVFFDLPGTTATKGVLPLIAGLERIFIPLKADKMIMESSVTFARTIAESFIPSEKSEIKGVHLFWSMIDRRERTPLYDLYEKALAAFGLPMMQTNIPQRLRFSKELRPEGGAICRSTLFPGERSFVAECCLDSLCAEICKIVEEE
;
A
#
# COMPACT_ATOMS: atom_id res chain seq x y z
N GLU A 1 5.94 14.11 -1.90
CA GLU A 1 7.03 14.48 -2.83
C GLU A 1 6.79 13.91 -4.23
N GLN A 2 6.52 12.60 -4.39
CA GLN A 2 6.26 11.98 -5.70
C GLN A 2 5.07 12.66 -6.41
N ARG A 3 3.92 12.82 -5.74
CA ARG A 3 2.74 13.49 -6.30
C ARG A 3 3.06 14.89 -6.82
N ARG A 4 3.86 15.67 -6.10
CA ARG A 4 4.26 17.02 -6.50
C ARG A 4 5.07 16.99 -7.81
N ARG A 5 6.09 16.12 -7.89
CA ARG A 5 6.89 15.94 -9.12
C ARG A 5 6.03 15.52 -10.30
N GLU A 6 5.10 14.59 -10.10
CA GLU A 6 4.21 14.13 -11.16
C GLU A 6 3.24 15.23 -11.64
N LEU A 7 2.73 16.08 -10.74
CA LEU A 7 1.91 17.24 -11.11
C LEU A 7 2.70 18.28 -11.90
N GLU A 8 3.97 18.51 -11.57
CA GLU A 8 4.84 19.40 -12.36
C GLU A 8 5.09 18.85 -13.77
N ILE A 9 5.24 17.53 -13.93
CA ILE A 9 5.36 16.88 -15.24
C ILE A 9 4.03 16.99 -16.00
N LEU A 10 2.90 16.74 -15.35
CA LEU A 10 1.57 16.87 -15.94
C LEU A 10 1.34 18.28 -16.48
N ASP A 11 1.71 19.31 -15.70
CA ASP A 11 1.50 20.70 -16.08
C ASP A 11 2.30 21.10 -17.33
N ARG A 12 3.46 20.51 -17.54
CA ARG A 12 4.37 20.78 -18.67
C ARG A 12 4.16 19.88 -19.88
N SER A 13 3.40 18.77 -19.75
CA SER A 13 3.27 17.75 -20.79
C SER A 13 1.85 17.69 -21.36
N ASP A 14 1.68 18.10 -22.61
CA ASP A 14 0.39 17.98 -23.31
C ASP A 14 -0.05 16.50 -23.45
N TYR A 15 0.88 15.58 -23.55
CA TYR A 15 0.60 14.15 -23.59
C TYR A 15 -0.15 13.70 -22.32
N TYR A 16 0.34 14.06 -21.13
CA TYR A 16 -0.31 13.67 -19.88
C TYR A 16 -1.59 14.46 -19.60
N LYS A 17 -1.68 15.72 -20.03
CA LYS A 17 -2.94 16.49 -19.99
C LYS A 17 -4.04 15.80 -20.80
N LEU A 18 -3.72 15.36 -22.01
CA LEU A 18 -4.67 14.61 -22.85
C LEU A 18 -5.06 13.27 -22.23
N MET A 19 -4.11 12.54 -21.64
CA MET A 19 -4.40 11.31 -20.91
C MET A 19 -5.34 11.56 -19.74
N MET A 20 -5.12 12.60 -18.97
CA MET A 20 -5.96 12.96 -17.83
C MET A 20 -7.41 13.25 -18.27
N ILE A 21 -7.56 14.03 -19.35
CA ILE A 21 -8.87 14.32 -19.92
C ILE A 21 -9.56 13.05 -20.41
N ARG A 22 -8.84 12.15 -21.07
CA ARG A 22 -9.39 10.87 -21.55
C ARG A 22 -9.81 9.97 -20.37
N GLN A 23 -9.00 9.89 -19.34
CA GLN A 23 -9.30 9.11 -18.13
C GLN A 23 -10.56 9.66 -17.45
N TYR A 24 -10.65 10.97 -17.26
CA TYR A 24 -11.82 11.61 -16.67
C TYR A 24 -13.09 11.35 -17.51
N LYS A 25 -13.01 11.50 -18.83
CA LYS A 25 -14.14 11.21 -19.73
C LYS A 25 -14.57 9.74 -19.70
N ALA A 26 -13.63 8.82 -19.54
CA ALA A 26 -13.90 7.38 -19.53
C ALA A 26 -14.47 6.88 -18.19
N THR A 27 -14.07 7.48 -17.08
CA THR A 27 -14.39 6.97 -15.73
C THR A 27 -15.29 7.89 -14.92
N GLY A 28 -15.44 9.16 -15.31
CA GLY A 28 -16.11 10.19 -14.51
C GLY A 28 -15.38 10.54 -13.22
N ARG A 29 -14.21 9.94 -12.98
CA ARG A 29 -13.48 10.07 -11.70
C ARG A 29 -12.37 11.10 -11.81
N LYS A 30 -12.28 11.92 -10.78
CA LYS A 30 -11.13 12.78 -10.53
C LYS A 30 -9.92 11.96 -10.04
N ILE A 31 -8.76 12.59 -9.97
CA ILE A 31 -7.58 12.01 -9.32
C ILE A 31 -7.89 11.84 -7.83
N TRP A 32 -7.59 10.65 -7.28
CA TRP A 32 -7.71 10.45 -5.84
C TRP A 32 -6.79 11.40 -5.07
N PRO A 33 -7.24 11.92 -3.92
CA PRO A 33 -6.43 12.81 -3.10
C PRO A 33 -5.25 12.06 -2.48
N VAL A 34 -4.14 12.79 -2.29
CA VAL A 34 -2.99 12.36 -1.52
C VAL A 34 -2.69 13.46 -0.50
N LEU A 35 -2.88 13.16 0.78
CA LEU A 35 -2.68 14.09 1.87
C LEU A 35 -1.30 13.85 2.49
N GLU A 36 -0.48 14.89 2.54
CA GLU A 36 0.81 14.85 3.25
C GLU A 36 0.59 15.37 4.67
N CYS A 37 0.90 14.55 5.67
CA CYS A 37 0.72 14.92 7.07
C CYS A 37 1.76 14.24 7.98
N ARG A 38 1.84 14.69 9.21
CA ARG A 38 2.63 14.00 10.25
C ARG A 38 1.81 12.86 10.84
N ALA A 39 2.45 11.76 11.24
CA ALA A 39 1.77 10.62 11.85
C ALA A 39 0.87 11.03 13.04
N ALA A 40 1.32 11.97 13.87
CA ALA A 40 0.56 12.44 15.03
C ALA A 40 -0.74 13.18 14.69
N THR A 41 -0.92 13.64 13.46
CA THR A 41 -2.11 14.40 13.01
C THR A 41 -2.85 13.70 11.88
N ALA A 42 -2.40 12.53 11.44
CA ALA A 42 -2.90 11.87 10.23
C ALA A 42 -4.41 11.56 10.32
N LEU A 43 -4.88 10.95 11.40
CA LEU A 43 -6.29 10.64 11.59
C LEU A 43 -7.16 11.93 11.61
N THR A 44 -6.71 12.97 12.30
CA THR A 44 -7.43 14.24 12.32
C THR A 44 -7.43 14.91 10.95
N THR A 45 -6.31 14.87 10.22
CA THR A 45 -6.21 15.43 8.87
C THR A 45 -7.17 14.74 7.92
N VAL A 46 -7.23 13.40 7.95
CA VAL A 46 -8.17 12.61 7.12
C VAL A 46 -9.61 12.95 7.50
N LYS A 47 -9.94 12.95 8.79
CA LYS A 47 -11.29 13.30 9.24
C LYS A 47 -11.70 14.68 8.75
N THR A 48 -10.86 15.70 8.95
CA THR A 48 -11.14 17.07 8.48
C THR A 48 -11.33 17.12 6.97
N PHE A 49 -10.53 16.36 6.21
CA PHE A 49 -10.68 16.25 4.76
C PHE A 49 -12.03 15.64 4.39
N LEU A 50 -12.40 14.49 4.96
CA LEU A 50 -13.66 13.81 4.69
C LEU A 50 -14.87 14.68 5.07
N ASP A 51 -14.80 15.41 6.18
CA ASP A 51 -15.85 16.35 6.61
C ASP A 51 -15.98 17.59 5.69
N SER A 52 -14.95 17.88 4.87
CA SER A 52 -14.90 19.03 3.95
C SER A 52 -15.22 18.72 2.50
N THR A 53 -15.47 17.46 2.16
CA THR A 53 -15.77 17.03 0.79
C THR A 53 -17.14 16.38 0.70
N ASP A 54 -17.82 16.59 -0.44
CA ASP A 54 -19.06 15.89 -0.78
C ASP A 54 -18.79 14.53 -1.48
N GLU A 55 -17.50 14.16 -1.65
CA GLU A 55 -17.10 12.89 -2.27
C GLU A 55 -17.07 11.78 -1.23
N GLU A 56 -17.62 10.61 -1.56
CA GLU A 56 -17.57 9.40 -0.74
C GLU A 56 -16.32 8.59 -1.11
N TYR A 57 -15.66 8.05 -0.09
CA TYR A 57 -14.48 7.21 -0.23
C TYR A 57 -14.70 5.88 0.48
N ASP A 58 -14.58 4.77 -0.24
CA ASP A 58 -14.72 3.43 0.33
C ASP A 58 -13.50 3.05 1.17
N TYR A 59 -12.30 3.54 0.81
CA TYR A 59 -11.03 3.18 1.44
C TYR A 59 -10.13 4.40 1.67
N VAL A 60 -9.45 4.40 2.81
CA VAL A 60 -8.38 5.34 3.14
C VAL A 60 -7.11 4.56 3.45
N PHE A 61 -6.07 4.77 2.66
CA PHE A 61 -4.78 4.13 2.85
C PHE A 61 -3.79 5.06 3.54
N PHE A 62 -3.13 4.56 4.57
CA PHE A 62 -2.05 5.25 5.26
C PHE A 62 -0.70 4.62 4.90
N ASP A 63 0.16 5.36 4.22
CA ASP A 63 1.55 4.97 3.98
C ASP A 63 2.37 5.33 5.21
N LEU A 64 2.76 4.31 5.98
CA LEU A 64 3.43 4.47 7.27
C LEU A 64 4.95 4.50 7.11
N PRO A 65 5.67 5.29 7.93
CA PRO A 65 7.13 5.23 7.95
C PRO A 65 7.60 3.86 8.44
N GLY A 66 8.74 3.38 7.91
CA GLY A 66 9.33 2.08 8.26
C GLY A 66 9.86 1.97 9.70
N THR A 67 9.43 2.85 10.61
CA THR A 67 9.84 2.86 12.02
C THR A 67 8.70 3.29 12.92
N THR A 68 8.52 2.58 14.02
CA THR A 68 7.58 2.93 15.10
C THR A 68 8.12 3.97 16.08
N ALA A 69 9.42 4.28 16.00
CA ALA A 69 10.06 5.28 16.87
C ALA A 69 9.60 6.72 16.58
N THR A 70 9.01 6.96 15.41
CA THR A 70 8.49 8.27 15.05
C THR A 70 7.27 8.61 15.91
N LYS A 71 7.30 9.78 16.52
CA LYS A 71 6.20 10.26 17.40
C LYS A 71 4.87 10.27 16.66
N GLY A 72 3.86 9.62 17.28
CA GLY A 72 2.50 9.54 16.74
C GLY A 72 2.21 8.33 15.86
N VAL A 73 3.22 7.51 15.49
CA VAL A 73 3.01 6.31 14.65
C VAL A 73 2.21 5.25 15.41
N LEU A 74 2.52 4.97 16.66
CA LEU A 74 1.76 3.96 17.43
C LEU A 74 0.29 4.35 17.66
N PRO A 75 -0.04 5.59 18.06
CA PRO A 75 -1.44 6.03 18.12
C PRO A 75 -2.14 6.01 16.76
N LEU A 76 -1.43 6.35 15.67
CA LEU A 76 -1.99 6.23 14.32
C LEU A 76 -2.34 4.78 14.00
N ILE A 77 -1.40 3.86 14.21
CA ILE A 77 -1.60 2.42 13.99
C ILE A 77 -2.82 1.93 14.77
N ALA A 78 -2.96 2.29 16.04
CA ALA A 78 -4.08 1.88 16.87
C ALA A 78 -5.47 2.33 16.34
N GLY A 79 -5.51 3.39 15.55
CA GLY A 79 -6.72 3.90 14.93
C GLY A 79 -6.98 3.39 13.50
N LEU A 80 -6.24 2.37 13.03
CA LEU A 80 -6.45 1.74 11.72
C LEU A 80 -7.20 0.42 11.89
N GLU A 81 -8.02 0.04 10.91
CA GLU A 81 -8.77 -1.22 10.98
C GLU A 81 -7.98 -2.44 10.50
N ARG A 82 -7.14 -2.27 9.49
CA ARG A 82 -6.34 -3.35 8.90
C ARG A 82 -4.91 -2.89 8.66
N ILE A 83 -3.97 -3.78 8.91
CA ILE A 83 -2.54 -3.54 8.69
C ILE A 83 -2.04 -4.55 7.65
N PHE A 84 -1.46 -4.05 6.56
CA PHE A 84 -0.85 -4.87 5.51
C PHE A 84 0.67 -4.70 5.55
N ILE A 85 1.39 -5.82 5.69
CA ILE A 85 2.84 -5.81 5.87
C ILE A 85 3.50 -6.55 4.70
N PRO A 86 4.20 -5.83 3.80
CA PRO A 86 5.00 -6.48 2.77
C PRO A 86 6.23 -7.12 3.38
N LEU A 87 6.47 -8.39 3.04
CA LEU A 87 7.63 -9.15 3.45
C LEU A 87 8.58 -9.35 2.27
N LYS A 88 9.87 -9.32 2.55
CA LYS A 88 10.91 -9.75 1.63
C LYS A 88 11.68 -10.90 2.27
N ALA A 89 12.11 -11.89 1.47
CA ALA A 89 12.91 -13.02 1.94
C ALA A 89 14.36 -12.59 2.24
N ASP A 90 14.49 -11.72 3.22
CA ASP A 90 15.74 -11.22 3.78
C ASP A 90 15.66 -11.37 5.30
N LYS A 91 16.67 -11.97 5.91
CA LYS A 91 16.65 -12.33 7.34
C LYS A 91 16.34 -11.14 8.24
N MET A 92 16.99 -10.00 8.01
CA MET A 92 16.82 -8.82 8.87
C MET A 92 15.44 -8.18 8.68
N ILE A 93 14.96 -8.13 7.44
CA ILE A 93 13.62 -7.62 7.12
C ILE A 93 12.56 -8.53 7.74
N MET A 94 12.73 -9.84 7.62
CA MET A 94 11.81 -10.81 8.21
C MET A 94 11.74 -10.68 9.73
N GLU A 95 12.88 -10.66 10.42
CA GLU A 95 12.91 -10.54 11.89
C GLU A 95 12.18 -9.28 12.37
N SER A 96 12.43 -8.13 11.73
CA SER A 96 11.78 -6.87 12.10
C SER A 96 10.28 -6.86 11.77
N SER A 97 9.89 -7.33 10.60
CA SER A 97 8.49 -7.35 10.15
C SER A 97 7.65 -8.34 10.96
N VAL A 98 8.18 -9.53 11.26
CA VAL A 98 7.50 -10.53 12.09
C VAL A 98 7.36 -10.04 13.52
N THR A 99 8.41 -9.42 14.09
CA THR A 99 8.33 -8.83 15.43
C THR A 99 7.26 -7.75 15.48
N PHE A 100 7.20 -6.88 14.48
CA PHE A 100 6.16 -5.86 14.38
C PHE A 100 4.77 -6.47 14.25
N ALA A 101 4.57 -7.44 13.35
CA ALA A 101 3.28 -8.12 13.16
C ALA A 101 2.79 -8.80 14.44
N ARG A 102 3.69 -9.49 15.17
CA ARG A 102 3.38 -10.09 16.46
C ARG A 102 3.00 -9.06 17.51
N THR A 103 3.73 -7.95 17.58
CA THR A 103 3.37 -6.86 18.50
C THR A 103 1.97 -6.33 18.23
N ILE A 104 1.59 -6.17 16.95
CA ILE A 104 0.23 -5.78 16.60
C ILE A 104 -0.78 -6.84 17.02
N ALA A 105 -0.54 -8.10 16.68
CA ALA A 105 -1.45 -9.19 16.99
C ALA A 105 -1.63 -9.44 18.51
N GLU A 106 -0.54 -9.37 19.27
CA GLU A 106 -0.54 -9.70 20.69
C GLU A 106 -0.94 -8.52 21.59
N SER A 107 -0.66 -7.28 21.18
CA SER A 107 -0.82 -6.09 22.04
C SER A 107 -1.89 -5.11 21.58
N PHE A 108 -2.13 -5.00 20.27
CA PHE A 108 -3.08 -4.02 19.73
C PHE A 108 -4.44 -4.64 19.42
N ILE A 109 -4.49 -5.79 18.75
CA ILE A 109 -5.79 -6.42 18.41
C ILE A 109 -6.63 -6.72 19.67
N PRO A 110 -6.10 -7.26 20.77
CA PRO A 110 -6.89 -7.50 21.97
C PRO A 110 -7.16 -6.25 22.81
N SER A 111 -6.65 -5.09 22.41
CA SER A 111 -6.79 -3.85 23.18
C SER A 111 -8.07 -3.11 22.84
N GLU A 112 -8.90 -2.81 23.84
CA GLU A 112 -10.10 -1.96 23.70
C GLU A 112 -9.80 -0.52 23.21
N LYS A 113 -8.53 -0.11 23.21
CA LYS A 113 -8.07 1.20 22.72
C LYS A 113 -7.62 1.18 21.26
N SER A 114 -7.79 0.05 20.58
CA SER A 114 -7.36 -0.15 19.20
C SER A 114 -8.53 -0.55 18.33
N GLU A 115 -8.58 0.05 17.14
CA GLU A 115 -9.57 -0.28 16.10
C GLU A 115 -9.10 -1.43 15.18
N ILE A 116 -7.90 -1.99 15.43
CA ILE A 116 -7.30 -3.00 14.55
C ILE A 116 -8.08 -4.31 14.64
N LYS A 117 -8.64 -4.73 13.52
CA LYS A 117 -9.34 -6.01 13.35
C LYS A 117 -8.43 -7.11 12.80
N GLY A 118 -7.30 -6.75 12.16
CA GLY A 118 -6.37 -7.74 11.60
C GLY A 118 -5.06 -7.18 11.09
N VAL A 119 -4.04 -8.06 11.07
CA VAL A 119 -2.75 -7.83 10.45
C VAL A 119 -2.52 -8.92 9.39
N HIS A 120 -2.15 -8.51 8.18
CA HIS A 120 -2.03 -9.38 7.01
C HIS A 120 -0.66 -9.21 6.38
N LEU A 121 0.03 -10.30 6.13
CA LEU A 121 1.37 -10.29 5.58
C LEU A 121 1.34 -10.82 4.14
N PHE A 122 2.14 -10.27 3.26
CA PHE A 122 2.28 -10.76 1.89
C PHE A 122 3.71 -10.67 1.40
N TRP A 123 4.09 -11.61 0.53
CA TRP A 123 5.40 -11.59 -0.08
C TRP A 123 5.51 -10.48 -1.11
N SER A 124 6.56 -9.67 -1.00
CA SER A 124 6.92 -8.63 -1.95
C SER A 124 8.36 -8.79 -2.40
N MET A 125 8.65 -8.33 -3.61
CA MET A 125 9.98 -8.39 -4.24
C MET A 125 10.51 -9.82 -4.40
N ILE A 126 9.63 -10.79 -4.68
CA ILE A 126 10.03 -12.18 -4.91
C ILE A 126 10.82 -12.30 -6.21
N ASP A 127 12.03 -12.83 -6.13
CA ASP A 127 12.76 -13.30 -7.31
C ASP A 127 12.32 -14.74 -7.64
N ARG A 128 11.60 -14.90 -8.75
CA ARG A 128 11.11 -16.22 -9.19
C ARG A 128 12.22 -17.23 -9.51
N ARG A 129 13.46 -16.77 -9.64
CA ARG A 129 14.64 -17.64 -9.86
C ARG A 129 15.16 -18.23 -8.55
N GLU A 130 14.88 -17.58 -7.44
CA GLU A 130 15.22 -18.05 -6.10
C GLU A 130 14.07 -18.90 -5.53
N ARG A 131 14.04 -20.18 -5.92
CA ARG A 131 13.21 -21.19 -5.23
C ARG A 131 13.96 -21.61 -3.96
N THR A 132 13.87 -20.82 -2.92
CA THR A 132 14.51 -21.18 -1.66
C THR A 132 13.50 -21.89 -0.75
N PRO A 133 13.89 -22.98 -0.08
CA PRO A 133 13.12 -23.59 1.02
C PRO A 133 12.80 -22.59 2.14
N LEU A 134 13.39 -21.40 2.07
CA LEU A 134 13.26 -20.33 3.01
C LEU A 134 11.83 -19.77 3.07
N TYR A 135 11.14 -19.63 1.93
CA TYR A 135 9.74 -19.18 1.91
C TYR A 135 8.83 -20.14 2.69
N ASP A 136 8.93 -21.44 2.40
CA ASP A 136 8.13 -22.46 3.08
C ASP A 136 8.43 -22.50 4.59
N LEU A 137 9.69 -22.30 4.97
CA LEU A 137 10.09 -22.26 6.38
C LEU A 137 9.47 -21.05 7.11
N TYR A 138 9.53 -19.88 6.48
CA TYR A 138 8.94 -18.67 7.05
C TYR A 138 7.42 -18.74 7.13
N GLU A 139 6.75 -19.25 6.09
CA GLU A 139 5.29 -19.42 6.10
C GLU A 139 4.83 -20.37 7.21
N LYS A 140 5.54 -21.47 7.42
CA LYS A 140 5.27 -22.39 8.54
C LYS A 140 5.47 -21.71 9.91
N ALA A 141 6.53 -20.90 10.04
CA ALA A 141 6.79 -20.16 11.28
C ALA A 141 5.71 -19.09 11.52
N LEU A 142 5.30 -18.35 10.50
CA LEU A 142 4.23 -17.35 10.60
C LEU A 142 2.89 -17.98 10.95
N ALA A 143 2.56 -19.11 10.34
CA ALA A 143 1.35 -19.87 10.67
C ALA A 143 1.36 -20.34 12.13
N ALA A 144 2.51 -20.76 12.67
CA ALA A 144 2.65 -21.14 14.06
C ALA A 144 2.46 -19.97 15.05
N PHE A 145 2.67 -18.72 14.59
CA PHE A 145 2.38 -17.50 15.36
C PHE A 145 0.94 -16.98 15.14
N GLY A 146 0.11 -17.68 14.35
CA GLY A 146 -1.24 -17.23 14.03
C GLY A 146 -1.28 -15.98 13.15
N LEU A 147 -0.20 -15.70 12.41
CA LEU A 147 -0.11 -14.56 11.50
C LEU A 147 -0.57 -14.98 10.10
N PRO A 148 -1.68 -14.44 9.59
CA PRO A 148 -2.21 -14.82 8.29
C PRO A 148 -1.34 -14.28 7.16
N MET A 149 -1.03 -15.17 6.20
CA MET A 149 -0.38 -14.81 4.95
C MET A 149 -1.40 -14.65 3.83
N MET A 150 -1.28 -13.58 3.08
CA MET A 150 -2.04 -13.39 1.85
C MET A 150 -1.52 -14.34 0.76
N GLN A 151 -2.41 -14.71 -0.17
CA GLN A 151 -2.07 -15.63 -1.24
C GLN A 151 -1.33 -14.93 -2.39
N THR A 152 -1.57 -13.62 -2.56
CA THR A 152 -0.96 -12.83 -3.62
C THR A 152 0.47 -12.45 -3.29
N ASN A 153 1.36 -12.78 -4.23
CA ASN A 153 2.79 -12.52 -4.13
C ASN A 153 3.23 -11.49 -5.19
N ILE A 154 3.96 -10.47 -4.78
CA ILE A 154 4.45 -9.42 -5.67
C ILE A 154 5.86 -9.73 -6.13
N PRO A 155 6.09 -9.96 -7.44
CA PRO A 155 7.42 -10.26 -7.97
C PRO A 155 8.32 -9.03 -7.98
N GLN A 156 9.62 -9.25 -7.86
CA GLN A 156 10.61 -8.20 -8.07
C GLN A 156 10.67 -7.84 -9.56
N ARG A 157 10.48 -6.55 -9.88
CA ARG A 157 10.56 -6.01 -11.23
C ARG A 157 11.22 -4.63 -11.23
N LEU A 158 12.18 -4.44 -12.11
CA LEU A 158 12.82 -3.13 -12.32
C LEU A 158 11.83 -2.05 -12.78
N ARG A 159 10.71 -2.46 -13.37
CA ARG A 159 9.65 -1.52 -13.79
C ARG A 159 9.03 -0.75 -12.62
N PHE A 160 9.05 -1.27 -11.40
CA PHE A 160 8.58 -0.55 -10.22
C PHE A 160 9.39 0.72 -9.90
N SER A 161 10.65 0.79 -10.33
CA SER A 161 11.50 1.99 -10.15
C SER A 161 11.29 3.05 -11.23
N LYS A 162 10.47 2.76 -12.27
CA LYS A 162 10.24 3.71 -13.38
C LYS A 162 9.15 4.70 -13.00
N GLU A 163 9.54 5.95 -12.89
CA GLU A 163 8.64 7.08 -12.66
C GLU A 163 8.15 7.68 -14.00
N LEU A 164 7.17 8.59 -13.92
CA LEU A 164 6.73 9.36 -15.09
C LEU A 164 7.90 10.13 -15.70
N ARG A 165 7.94 10.19 -17.03
CA ARG A 165 8.94 10.95 -17.79
C ARG A 165 8.27 12.07 -18.57
N PRO A 166 8.89 13.26 -18.67
CA PRO A 166 8.32 14.38 -19.42
C PRO A 166 7.97 14.03 -20.87
N GLU A 167 8.76 13.16 -21.49
CA GLU A 167 8.61 12.72 -22.89
C GLU A 167 7.45 11.74 -23.10
N GLY A 168 6.82 11.30 -22.02
CA GLY A 168 5.80 10.24 -22.06
C GLY A 168 6.39 8.83 -21.99
N GLY A 169 5.55 7.82 -22.14
CA GLY A 169 5.93 6.41 -22.16
C GLY A 169 5.07 5.53 -21.28
N ALA A 170 5.54 4.30 -21.09
CA ALA A 170 4.86 3.30 -20.26
C ALA A 170 4.72 3.74 -18.81
N ILE A 171 3.50 3.75 -18.30
CA ILE A 171 3.20 4.09 -16.91
C ILE A 171 3.24 2.80 -16.09
N CYS A 172 4.24 2.70 -15.22
CA CYS A 172 4.37 1.56 -14.31
C CYS A 172 3.97 1.94 -12.89
N ARG A 173 4.47 3.08 -12.41
CA ARG A 173 4.17 3.61 -11.08
C ARG A 173 3.82 5.08 -11.19
N SER A 174 2.62 5.44 -10.77
CA SER A 174 2.17 6.82 -10.73
C SER A 174 1.14 7.03 -9.63
N THR A 175 1.10 8.22 -9.07
CA THR A 175 0.05 8.68 -8.18
C THR A 175 -1.11 9.36 -8.93
N LEU A 176 -0.98 9.57 -10.24
CA LEU A 176 -1.94 10.27 -11.09
C LEU A 176 -2.66 9.31 -12.05
N PHE A 177 -1.97 8.30 -12.52
CA PHE A 177 -2.44 7.40 -13.56
C PHE A 177 -2.36 5.94 -13.12
N PRO A 178 -3.30 5.10 -13.56
CA PRO A 178 -3.18 3.66 -13.40
C PRO A 178 -1.96 3.16 -14.18
N GLY A 179 -1.34 2.10 -13.67
CA GLY A 179 -0.29 1.39 -14.38
C GLY A 179 -0.81 0.74 -15.67
N GLU A 180 0.09 0.48 -16.62
CA GLU A 180 -0.27 -0.28 -17.81
C GLU A 180 -0.83 -1.66 -17.45
N ARG A 181 -1.88 -2.09 -18.16
CA ARG A 181 -2.56 -3.37 -17.91
C ARG A 181 -1.59 -4.57 -17.90
N SER A 182 -0.63 -4.60 -18.85
CA SER A 182 0.39 -5.64 -18.90
C SER A 182 1.26 -5.66 -17.65
N PHE A 183 1.69 -4.51 -17.18
CA PHE A 183 2.49 -4.38 -15.97
C PHE A 183 1.70 -4.77 -14.71
N VAL A 184 0.45 -4.32 -14.61
CA VAL A 184 -0.45 -4.63 -13.49
C VAL A 184 -0.66 -6.14 -13.38
N ALA A 185 -0.95 -6.82 -14.51
CA ALA A 185 -1.13 -8.27 -14.57
C ALA A 185 0.17 -9.04 -14.27
N GLU A 186 1.30 -8.65 -14.89
CA GLU A 186 2.61 -9.29 -14.64
C GLU A 186 3.08 -9.18 -13.18
N CYS A 187 2.66 -8.13 -12.49
CA CYS A 187 3.02 -7.86 -11.11
C CYS A 187 1.96 -8.30 -10.10
N CYS A 188 0.89 -8.95 -10.54
CA CYS A 188 -0.22 -9.44 -9.71
C CYS A 188 -0.89 -8.32 -8.89
N LEU A 189 -0.88 -7.07 -9.38
CA LEU A 189 -1.43 -5.93 -8.64
C LEU A 189 -2.95 -5.97 -8.56
N ASP A 190 -3.64 -6.43 -9.62
CA ASP A 190 -5.09 -6.63 -9.60
C ASP A 190 -5.49 -7.69 -8.56
N SER A 191 -4.72 -8.79 -8.48
CA SER A 191 -4.95 -9.85 -7.50
C SER A 191 -4.74 -9.35 -6.07
N LEU A 192 -3.67 -8.54 -5.85
CA LEU A 192 -3.41 -7.94 -4.55
C LEU A 192 -4.55 -7.00 -4.14
N CYS A 193 -5.00 -6.13 -5.05
CA CYS A 193 -6.12 -5.23 -4.78
C CYS A 193 -7.40 -6.01 -4.45
N ALA A 194 -7.73 -7.03 -5.24
CA ALA A 194 -8.91 -7.86 -5.00
C ALA A 194 -8.85 -8.58 -3.64
N GLU A 195 -7.68 -9.09 -3.26
CA GLU A 195 -7.50 -9.77 -1.98
C GLU A 195 -7.57 -8.78 -0.80
N ILE A 196 -7.00 -7.58 -0.93
CA ILE A 196 -7.14 -6.51 0.07
C ILE A 196 -8.60 -6.12 0.25
N CYS A 197 -9.33 -5.83 -0.84
CA CYS A 197 -10.76 -5.49 -0.77
C CYS A 197 -11.55 -6.59 -0.07
N LYS A 198 -11.34 -7.85 -0.45
CA LYS A 198 -11.99 -8.99 0.18
C LYS A 198 -11.73 -9.04 1.69
N ILE A 199 -10.47 -8.88 2.13
CA ILE A 199 -10.09 -8.89 3.56
C ILE A 199 -10.76 -7.73 4.32
N VAL A 200 -10.89 -6.57 3.69
CA VAL A 200 -11.49 -5.39 4.34
C VAL A 200 -13.01 -5.51 4.41
N GLU A 201 -13.64 -6.15 3.43
CA GLU A 201 -15.09 -6.36 3.34
C GLU A 201 -15.57 -7.56 4.18
N GLU A 202 -14.71 -8.53 4.48
CA GLU A 202 -15.01 -9.64 5.40
C GLU A 202 -14.92 -9.11 6.84
N GLU A 203 -16.09 -8.97 7.51
CA GLU A 203 -16.21 -8.62 8.95
C GLU A 203 -15.84 -9.77 9.89
#